data_7cffcbe28c7477f3b816fe560300740d
#
_entry.id   7cffcbe28c7477f3b816fe560300740d
#
_cell.length_a   1.000
_cell.length_b   1.000
_cell.length_c   1.000
_cell.angle_alpha   90.00
_cell.angle_beta   90.00
_cell.angle_gamma   90.00
#
_symmetry.space_group_name_H-M   'P 1'
#
loop_
_entity.id
_entity.type
_entity.pdbx_description
1 polymer ?
#
loop_
_entity_poly.entity_id
_entity_poly.type
_entity_poly.pdbx_seq_one_letter_code
_entity_poly.pdbx_strand_id
1 'polypeptide(L)'
;KTLAVSVRAKEFVSYHCSCCGHCCRHIENCVMVESLDAYRMAKHLRNQHCGISSTDDVLLRYCEPMPLTDEGYPIYVLKTVGADATCIFLRENQCSIYAARPRTCRLYPFSVGPGERGRDFEYCLCFDDNQQHHFNSGKVLVKDWLYHNFPKEDKEFLKQQYLVIPEIGRLMHRMPEEMRQAAVFKILFYHYYHFELDQPFLPQYDQNNRSLLNELRKLAPSE
;
A
#
# COMPACT_ATOMS: atom_id res chain seq x y z
N LYS A 1 1.86 -12.71 16.84
CA LYS A 1 1.70 -11.30 17.25
C LYS A 1 2.79 -10.49 16.57
N THR A 2 2.41 -9.49 15.78
CA THR A 2 3.38 -8.62 15.11
C THR A 2 3.78 -7.51 16.07
N LEU A 3 5.08 -7.35 16.29
CA LEU A 3 5.67 -6.25 17.05
C LEU A 3 6.40 -5.32 16.07
N ALA A 4 6.22 -4.01 16.23
CA ALA A 4 6.94 -3.01 15.46
C ALA A 4 7.89 -2.25 16.39
N VAL A 5 9.15 -2.17 16.03
CA VAL A 5 10.19 -1.47 16.78
C VAL A 5 10.76 -0.36 15.90
N SER A 6 10.81 0.87 16.42
CA SER A 6 11.40 2.00 15.70
C SER A 6 12.89 1.75 15.42
N VAL A 7 13.33 2.04 14.20
CA VAL A 7 14.73 1.90 13.76
C VAL A 7 15.20 3.15 13.04
N ARG A 8 16.51 3.41 13.13
CA ARG A 8 17.12 4.54 12.43
C ARG A 8 17.82 4.07 11.15
N ALA A 9 17.90 4.92 10.17
CA ALA A 9 18.51 4.61 8.87
C ALA A 9 19.96 4.09 8.97
N LYS A 10 20.72 4.50 10.01
CA LYS A 10 22.12 4.09 10.22
C LYS A 10 22.27 2.82 11.10
N GLU A 11 21.19 2.21 11.52
CA GLU A 11 21.22 1.01 12.34
C GLU A 11 21.38 -0.24 11.47
N PHE A 12 22.00 -1.26 12.07
CA PHE A 12 22.04 -2.60 11.54
C PHE A 12 21.01 -3.46 12.25
N VAL A 13 20.29 -4.26 11.49
CA VAL A 13 19.35 -5.25 12.00
C VAL A 13 19.75 -6.64 11.54
N SER A 14 19.48 -7.65 12.37
CA SER A 14 19.60 -9.04 11.96
C SER A 14 18.43 -9.39 11.09
N TYR A 15 18.68 -9.72 9.83
CA TYR A 15 17.64 -10.16 8.89
C TYR A 15 18.26 -10.86 7.70
N HIS A 16 17.65 -11.98 7.29
CA HIS A 16 17.98 -12.71 6.07
C HIS A 16 16.72 -13.29 5.45
N CYS A 17 16.46 -12.95 4.19
CA CYS A 17 15.35 -13.53 3.43
C CYS A 17 15.82 -14.86 2.81
N SER A 18 15.23 -15.96 3.25
CA SER A 18 15.48 -17.30 2.70
C SER A 18 14.59 -17.64 1.48
N CYS A 19 13.79 -16.71 1.01
CA CYS A 19 12.81 -16.93 -0.06
C CYS A 19 11.85 -18.11 0.19
N CYS A 20 11.53 -18.38 1.46
CA CYS A 20 10.70 -19.52 1.86
C CYS A 20 9.21 -19.33 1.61
N GLY A 21 8.77 -18.15 1.19
CA GLY A 21 7.36 -17.81 0.99
C GLY A 21 6.53 -17.68 2.27
N HIS A 22 7.16 -17.72 3.45
CA HIS A 22 6.44 -17.68 4.72
C HIS A 22 5.74 -16.33 4.95
N CYS A 23 6.37 -15.21 4.55
CA CYS A 23 5.78 -13.87 4.59
C CYS A 23 4.58 -13.68 3.65
N CYS A 24 4.25 -14.67 2.83
CA CYS A 24 3.08 -14.68 1.95
C CYS A 24 1.97 -15.60 2.45
N ARG A 25 2.05 -16.15 3.67
CA ARG A 25 1.07 -17.02 4.30
C ARG A 25 0.49 -16.34 5.53
N HIS A 26 -0.76 -16.68 5.88
CA HIS A 26 -1.50 -16.09 6.99
C HIS A 26 -1.59 -14.55 6.90
N ILE A 27 -1.83 -14.04 5.68
CA ILE A 27 -1.86 -12.61 5.37
C ILE A 27 -3.27 -12.06 5.10
N GLU A 28 -4.31 -12.73 5.58
CA GLU A 28 -5.68 -12.25 5.43
C GLU A 28 -5.79 -10.80 5.94
N ASN A 29 -6.29 -9.91 5.07
CA ASN A 29 -6.45 -8.48 5.35
C ASN A 29 -5.17 -7.71 5.77
N CYS A 30 -3.98 -8.27 5.52
CA CYS A 30 -2.72 -7.70 6.01
C CYS A 30 -1.95 -6.89 4.95
N VAL A 31 -2.06 -7.24 3.67
CA VAL A 31 -1.27 -6.61 2.61
C VAL A 31 -2.10 -5.56 1.89
N MET A 32 -1.98 -4.32 2.33
CA MET A 32 -2.61 -3.18 1.66
C MET A 32 -1.98 -2.94 0.29
N VAL A 33 -2.85 -2.67 -0.69
CA VAL A 33 -2.49 -2.28 -2.06
C VAL A 33 -2.83 -0.82 -2.24
N GLU A 34 -1.81 0.01 -2.31
CA GLU A 34 -1.97 1.45 -2.53
C GLU A 34 -2.14 1.77 -4.03
N SER A 35 -2.55 2.99 -4.34
CA SER A 35 -2.76 3.45 -5.72
C SER A 35 -1.55 3.18 -6.62
N LEU A 36 -0.34 3.52 -6.14
CA LEU A 36 0.91 3.30 -6.87
C LEU A 36 1.22 1.81 -7.04
N ASP A 37 0.87 0.98 -6.05
CA ASP A 37 1.04 -0.46 -6.14
C ASP A 37 0.12 -1.05 -7.20
N ALA A 38 -1.18 -0.68 -7.18
CA ALA A 38 -2.15 -1.13 -8.19
C ALA A 38 -1.70 -0.74 -9.61
N TYR A 39 -1.21 0.49 -9.79
CA TYR A 39 -0.69 0.97 -11.06
C TYR A 39 0.53 0.16 -11.53
N ARG A 40 1.51 -0.11 -10.66
CA ARG A 40 2.71 -0.90 -11.00
C ARG A 40 2.38 -2.36 -11.28
N MET A 41 1.49 -2.95 -10.50
CA MET A 41 0.99 -4.31 -10.73
C MET A 41 0.29 -4.42 -12.08
N ALA A 42 -0.57 -3.44 -12.43
CA ALA A 42 -1.26 -3.41 -13.69
C ALA A 42 -0.29 -3.32 -14.88
N LYS A 43 0.70 -2.43 -14.82
CA LYS A 43 1.75 -2.34 -15.87
C LYS A 43 2.54 -3.64 -16.01
N HIS A 44 2.93 -4.24 -14.90
CA HIS A 44 3.70 -5.49 -14.89
C HIS A 44 2.90 -6.64 -15.51
N LEU A 45 1.67 -6.86 -15.05
CA LEU A 45 0.80 -7.93 -15.53
C LEU A 45 0.35 -7.71 -16.97
N ARG A 46 0.14 -6.46 -17.40
CA ARG A 46 -0.10 -6.11 -18.82
C ARG A 46 1.08 -6.54 -19.69
N ASN A 47 2.30 -6.23 -19.27
CA ASN A 47 3.50 -6.60 -20.01
C ASN A 47 3.75 -8.11 -20.04
N GLN A 48 3.21 -8.85 -19.10
CA GLN A 48 3.22 -10.33 -19.09
C GLN A 48 2.07 -10.96 -19.87
N HIS A 49 1.25 -10.16 -20.57
CA HIS A 49 0.08 -10.63 -21.33
C HIS A 49 -0.96 -11.39 -20.48
N CYS A 50 -1.11 -11.02 -19.22
CA CYS A 50 -2.06 -11.64 -18.28
C CYS A 50 -3.52 -11.16 -18.46
N GLY A 51 -3.84 -10.48 -19.56
CA GLY A 51 -5.19 -9.94 -19.82
C GLY A 51 -5.56 -8.80 -18.86
N ILE A 52 -4.58 -8.02 -18.43
CA ILE A 52 -4.75 -6.80 -17.64
C ILE A 52 -4.58 -5.60 -18.55
N SER A 53 -5.51 -4.66 -18.50
CA SER A 53 -5.50 -3.42 -19.30
C SER A 53 -5.54 -2.16 -18.43
N SER A 54 -6.01 -2.26 -17.19
CA SER A 54 -6.24 -1.14 -16.28
C SER A 54 -5.88 -1.49 -14.83
N THR A 55 -5.88 -0.50 -13.96
CA THR A 55 -5.82 -0.70 -12.49
C THR A 55 -7.04 -1.46 -11.99
N ASP A 56 -8.22 -1.21 -12.59
CA ASP A 56 -9.49 -1.88 -12.26
C ASP A 56 -9.38 -3.40 -12.41
N ASP A 57 -8.75 -3.87 -13.50
CA ASP A 57 -8.54 -5.30 -13.73
C ASP A 57 -7.73 -5.95 -12.59
N VAL A 58 -6.72 -5.26 -12.10
CA VAL A 58 -5.90 -5.75 -10.97
C VAL A 58 -6.71 -5.79 -9.68
N LEU A 59 -7.40 -4.70 -9.37
CA LEU A 59 -8.17 -4.58 -8.15
C LEU A 59 -9.30 -5.61 -8.12
N LEU A 60 -10.03 -5.76 -9.21
CA LEU A 60 -11.12 -6.72 -9.32
C LEU A 60 -10.65 -8.18 -9.18
N ARG A 61 -9.55 -8.53 -9.83
CA ARG A 61 -9.07 -9.92 -9.85
C ARG A 61 -8.30 -10.33 -8.60
N TYR A 62 -7.47 -9.43 -8.06
CA TYR A 62 -6.45 -9.78 -7.07
C TYR A 62 -6.59 -9.07 -5.72
N CYS A 63 -7.53 -8.14 -5.60
CA CYS A 63 -7.73 -7.36 -4.37
C CYS A 63 -9.18 -7.41 -3.89
N GLU A 64 -9.36 -7.09 -2.61
CA GLU A 64 -10.66 -6.92 -1.96
C GLU A 64 -10.74 -5.54 -1.33
N PRO A 65 -11.84 -4.79 -1.53
CA PRO A 65 -12.03 -3.52 -0.85
C PRO A 65 -12.46 -3.76 0.61
N MET A 66 -11.97 -2.92 1.51
CA MET A 66 -12.42 -2.92 2.90
C MET A 66 -12.39 -1.50 3.48
N PRO A 67 -13.22 -1.19 4.49
CA PRO A 67 -13.13 0.08 5.20
C PRO A 67 -11.92 0.08 6.16
N LEU A 68 -11.17 1.18 6.18
CA LEU A 68 -10.06 1.39 7.10
C LEU A 68 -10.51 2.11 8.38
N THR A 69 -11.54 2.96 8.28
CA THR A 69 -12.07 3.77 9.38
C THR A 69 -13.57 3.56 9.55
N ASP A 70 -14.12 3.97 10.69
CA ASP A 70 -15.56 3.90 10.98
C ASP A 70 -16.38 4.76 10.01
N GLU A 71 -15.80 5.83 9.47
CA GLU A 71 -16.43 6.66 8.42
C GLU A 71 -16.41 5.97 7.05
N GLY A 72 -15.75 4.81 6.92
CA GLY A 72 -15.75 4.01 5.71
C GLY A 72 -14.65 4.39 4.69
N TYR A 73 -13.53 5.03 5.12
CA TYR A 73 -12.41 5.28 4.19
C TYR A 73 -11.98 3.97 3.53
N PRO A 74 -12.06 3.85 2.19
CA PRO A 74 -11.81 2.58 1.51
C PRO A 74 -10.32 2.34 1.26
N ILE A 75 -9.89 1.11 1.49
CA ILE A 75 -8.60 0.59 1.06
C ILE A 75 -8.77 -0.71 0.29
N TYR A 76 -7.74 -1.12 -0.42
CA TYR A 76 -7.66 -2.44 -1.01
C TYR A 76 -6.60 -3.29 -0.30
N VAL A 77 -6.90 -4.56 -0.12
CA VAL A 77 -5.96 -5.58 0.36
C VAL A 77 -5.83 -6.71 -0.66
N LEU A 78 -4.70 -7.40 -0.69
CA LEU A 78 -4.52 -8.57 -1.55
C LEU A 78 -5.45 -9.70 -1.13
N LYS A 79 -6.08 -10.35 -2.11
CA LYS A 79 -6.82 -11.59 -1.92
C LYS A 79 -5.91 -12.71 -1.43
N THR A 80 -6.47 -13.57 -0.64
CA THR A 80 -5.83 -14.79 -0.15
C THR A 80 -6.57 -16.04 -0.62
N VAL A 81 -5.90 -17.18 -0.62
CA VAL A 81 -6.45 -18.47 -1.05
C VAL A 81 -6.13 -19.54 -0.03
N GLY A 82 -7.05 -20.52 0.09
CA GLY A 82 -6.89 -21.68 0.97
C GLY A 82 -7.03 -21.36 2.46
N ALA A 83 -6.97 -22.40 3.28
CA ALA A 83 -7.15 -22.31 4.73
C ALA A 83 -6.03 -21.54 5.43
N ASP A 84 -4.84 -21.50 4.85
CA ASP A 84 -3.67 -20.77 5.37
C ASP A 84 -3.67 -19.30 4.97
N ALA A 85 -4.75 -18.77 4.41
CA ALA A 85 -4.84 -17.39 3.92
C ALA A 85 -3.56 -16.99 3.14
N THR A 86 -3.19 -17.82 2.16
CA THR A 86 -1.97 -17.62 1.35
C THR A 86 -2.21 -16.55 0.29
N CYS A 87 -1.20 -15.69 0.06
CA CYS A 87 -1.23 -14.68 -0.98
C CYS A 87 -1.57 -15.27 -2.35
N ILE A 88 -2.52 -14.64 -3.06
CA ILE A 88 -2.95 -15.08 -4.40
C ILE A 88 -1.80 -15.14 -5.42
N PHE A 89 -0.70 -14.44 -5.19
CA PHE A 89 0.49 -14.42 -6.05
C PHE A 89 1.60 -15.39 -5.63
N LEU A 90 1.42 -16.16 -4.55
CA LEU A 90 2.41 -17.16 -4.15
C LEU A 90 2.29 -18.39 -5.05
N ARG A 91 3.39 -18.78 -5.70
CA ARG A 91 3.53 -19.98 -6.53
C ARG A 91 4.84 -20.68 -6.15
N GLU A 92 4.80 -21.94 -5.76
CA GLU A 92 6.01 -22.72 -5.42
C GLU A 92 6.99 -21.99 -4.47
N ASN A 93 6.45 -21.35 -3.43
CA ASN A 93 7.16 -20.49 -2.47
C ASN A 93 7.78 -19.20 -3.06
N GLN A 94 7.46 -18.85 -4.30
CA GLN A 94 7.93 -17.61 -4.94
C GLN A 94 6.78 -16.67 -5.28
N CYS A 95 7.03 -15.38 -5.20
CA CYS A 95 6.06 -14.37 -5.61
C CYS A 95 6.04 -14.23 -7.14
N SER A 96 4.92 -14.53 -7.79
CA SER A 96 4.78 -14.44 -9.25
C SER A 96 4.84 -13.00 -9.80
N ILE A 97 4.65 -12.01 -8.94
CA ILE A 97 4.79 -10.57 -9.28
C ILE A 97 5.97 -9.93 -8.54
N TYR A 98 7.06 -10.66 -8.30
CA TYR A 98 8.17 -10.21 -7.43
C TYR A 98 8.67 -8.80 -7.78
N ALA A 99 8.80 -8.45 -9.05
CA ALA A 99 9.24 -7.14 -9.51
C ALA A 99 8.23 -6.01 -9.25
N ALA A 100 6.94 -6.34 -9.16
CA ALA A 100 5.84 -5.39 -8.94
C ALA A 100 5.13 -5.60 -7.60
N ARG A 101 5.80 -6.21 -6.62
CA ARG A 101 5.24 -6.40 -5.29
C ARG A 101 4.74 -5.09 -4.69
N PRO A 102 3.61 -5.09 -3.96
CA PRO A 102 3.20 -3.95 -3.16
C PRO A 102 4.33 -3.42 -2.28
N ARG A 103 4.32 -2.13 -1.99
CA ARG A 103 5.34 -1.46 -1.16
C ARG A 103 5.53 -2.16 0.18
N THR A 104 4.46 -2.55 0.83
CA THR A 104 4.50 -3.32 2.08
C THR A 104 5.33 -4.61 1.96
N CYS A 105 5.16 -5.35 0.86
CA CYS A 105 5.93 -6.57 0.60
C CYS A 105 7.40 -6.27 0.23
N ARG A 106 7.65 -5.17 -0.51
CA ARG A 106 9.02 -4.78 -0.90
C ARG A 106 9.84 -4.31 0.29
N LEU A 107 9.21 -3.58 1.20
CA LEU A 107 9.88 -3.05 2.38
C LEU A 107 10.10 -4.09 3.47
N TYR A 108 9.31 -5.17 3.52
CA TYR A 108 9.47 -6.18 4.57
C TYR A 108 10.94 -6.59 4.76
N PRO A 109 11.47 -6.61 5.98
CA PRO A 109 10.78 -6.56 7.28
C PRO A 109 10.52 -5.15 7.82
N PHE A 110 10.78 -4.10 7.04
CA PHE A 110 10.55 -2.73 7.47
C PHE A 110 9.17 -2.23 7.06
N SER A 111 8.66 -1.28 7.83
CA SER A 111 7.53 -0.43 7.46
C SER A 111 7.95 1.03 7.51
N VAL A 112 7.21 1.86 6.78
CA VAL A 112 7.44 3.30 6.68
C VAL A 112 6.14 4.01 7.05
N GLY A 113 6.22 4.91 8.01
CA GLY A 113 5.14 5.78 8.45
C GLY A 113 5.48 7.26 8.30
N PRO A 114 4.50 8.14 8.52
CA PRO A 114 4.75 9.57 8.58
C PRO A 114 5.59 9.91 9.81
N GLY A 115 6.66 10.68 9.61
CA GLY A 115 7.44 11.27 10.67
C GLY A 115 6.75 12.50 11.28
N GLU A 116 7.43 13.21 12.15
CA GLU A 116 6.87 14.40 12.78
C GLU A 116 6.30 15.36 11.73
N ARG A 117 5.02 15.71 11.91
CA ARG A 117 4.28 16.62 11.03
C ARG A 117 4.17 16.15 9.56
N GLY A 118 4.35 14.87 9.28
CA GLY A 118 4.23 14.29 7.93
C GLY A 118 5.31 14.75 6.92
N ARG A 119 6.40 15.38 7.38
CA ARG A 119 7.44 15.88 6.49
C ARG A 119 8.53 14.88 6.18
N ASP A 120 8.87 14.05 7.16
CA ASP A 120 9.88 13.01 7.07
C ASP A 120 9.25 11.62 7.19
N PHE A 121 10.08 10.59 7.16
CA PHE A 121 9.66 9.21 7.30
C PHE A 121 10.17 8.62 8.61
N GLU A 122 9.30 7.90 9.29
CA GLU A 122 9.67 7.03 10.39
C GLU A 122 9.73 5.60 9.89
N TYR A 123 10.71 4.85 10.39
CA TYR A 123 10.94 3.47 9.99
C TYR A 123 10.77 2.56 11.19
N CYS A 124 10.07 1.45 10.98
CA CYS A 124 9.92 0.42 11.98
C CYS A 124 10.37 -0.93 11.41
N LEU A 125 11.00 -1.74 12.24
CA LEU A 125 11.24 -3.14 11.97
C LEU A 125 10.04 -3.93 12.50
N CYS A 126 9.42 -4.70 11.63
CA CYS A 126 8.26 -5.53 11.96
C CYS A 126 8.73 -6.96 12.23
N PHE A 127 8.49 -7.44 13.45
CA PHE A 127 8.74 -8.83 13.84
C PHE A 127 7.42 -9.60 13.84
N ASP A 128 7.45 -10.79 13.28
CA ASP A 128 6.37 -11.75 13.38
C ASP A 128 6.90 -13.01 14.08
N ASP A 129 6.22 -13.45 15.13
CA ASP A 129 6.60 -14.64 15.88
C ASP A 129 6.70 -15.89 14.99
N ASN A 130 5.91 -15.96 13.93
CA ASN A 130 5.94 -17.05 12.96
C ASN A 130 7.14 -16.99 11.98
N GLN A 131 7.89 -15.89 11.98
CA GLN A 131 8.96 -15.62 11.02
C GLN A 131 10.33 -15.39 11.70
N GLN A 132 10.49 -15.84 12.94
CA GLN A 132 11.73 -15.67 13.73
C GLN A 132 12.99 -16.15 13.01
N HIS A 133 12.88 -17.18 12.17
CA HIS A 133 14.00 -17.70 11.40
C HIS A 133 14.64 -16.68 10.46
N HIS A 134 13.91 -15.64 10.04
CA HIS A 134 14.44 -14.54 9.23
C HIS A 134 15.35 -13.58 10.04
N PHE A 135 15.24 -13.58 11.36
CA PHE A 135 15.94 -12.64 12.26
C PHE A 135 17.09 -13.28 13.03
N ASN A 136 17.36 -14.57 12.80
CA ASN A 136 18.42 -15.32 13.50
C ASN A 136 19.79 -15.21 12.81
N SER A 137 19.85 -14.69 11.59
CA SER A 137 21.10 -14.61 10.82
C SER A 137 21.06 -13.41 9.86
N GLY A 138 22.22 -13.13 9.27
CA GLY A 138 22.38 -12.00 8.36
C GLY A 138 22.54 -10.67 9.12
N LYS A 139 22.88 -9.64 8.36
CA LYS A 139 23.01 -8.27 8.86
C LYS A 139 22.67 -7.29 7.75
N VAL A 140 21.67 -6.48 7.97
CA VAL A 140 21.18 -5.51 6.98
C VAL A 140 21.32 -4.10 7.57
N LEU A 141 21.93 -3.20 6.82
CA LEU A 141 21.92 -1.78 7.14
C LEU A 141 20.61 -1.16 6.63
N VAL A 142 19.84 -0.58 7.51
CA VAL A 142 18.48 -0.07 7.20
C VAL A 142 18.47 0.86 5.99
N LYS A 143 19.40 1.82 5.91
CA LYS A 143 19.46 2.76 4.77
C LYS A 143 19.71 2.07 3.43
N ASP A 144 20.51 0.98 3.40
CA ASP A 144 20.83 0.28 2.17
C ASP A 144 19.61 -0.54 1.71
N TRP A 145 18.89 -1.15 2.64
CA TRP A 145 17.62 -1.80 2.35
C TRP A 145 16.59 -0.83 1.78
N LEU A 146 16.45 0.34 2.43
CA LEU A 146 15.53 1.38 1.97
C LEU A 146 15.94 1.95 0.61
N TYR A 147 17.23 2.09 0.35
CA TYR A 147 17.73 2.57 -0.96
C TYR A 147 17.23 1.70 -2.11
N HIS A 148 17.25 0.37 -1.93
CA HIS A 148 16.82 -0.58 -2.95
C HIS A 148 15.30 -0.79 -3.02
N ASN A 149 14.59 -0.67 -1.89
CA ASN A 149 13.19 -1.06 -1.78
C ASN A 149 12.21 0.10 -1.61
N PHE A 150 12.71 1.32 -1.44
CA PHE A 150 11.93 2.54 -1.24
C PHE A 150 12.44 3.67 -2.17
N PRO A 151 12.17 3.57 -3.48
CA PRO A 151 12.64 4.52 -4.47
C PRO A 151 12.00 5.90 -4.31
N LYS A 152 12.55 6.88 -5.04
CA LYS A 152 12.11 8.29 -4.99
C LYS A 152 10.61 8.45 -5.27
N GLU A 153 10.07 7.71 -6.25
CA GLU A 153 8.65 7.77 -6.60
C GLU A 153 7.74 7.38 -5.43
N ASP A 154 8.10 6.34 -4.67
CA ASP A 154 7.36 5.94 -3.45
C ASP A 154 7.40 7.04 -2.39
N LYS A 155 8.56 7.69 -2.22
CA LYS A 155 8.70 8.79 -1.25
C LYS A 155 7.84 9.98 -1.62
N GLU A 156 7.80 10.35 -2.89
CA GLU A 156 6.98 11.45 -3.38
C GLU A 156 5.48 11.13 -3.29
N PHE A 157 5.10 9.89 -3.63
CA PHE A 157 3.74 9.40 -3.45
C PHE A 157 3.29 9.46 -1.98
N LEU A 158 4.08 8.91 -1.05
CA LEU A 158 3.72 8.93 0.37
C LEU A 158 3.65 10.35 0.95
N LYS A 159 4.54 11.26 0.53
CA LYS A 159 4.44 12.67 0.95
C LYS A 159 3.11 13.29 0.54
N GLN A 160 2.64 13.02 -0.67
CA GLN A 160 1.32 13.48 -1.11
C GLN A 160 0.21 12.81 -0.29
N GLN A 161 0.29 11.50 -0.03
CA GLN A 161 -0.68 10.79 0.79
C GLN A 161 -0.77 11.37 2.20
N TYR A 162 0.36 11.64 2.85
CA TYR A 162 0.39 12.18 4.22
C TYR A 162 -0.22 13.58 4.33
N LEU A 163 -0.32 14.32 3.24
CA LEU A 163 -1.02 15.59 3.18
C LEU A 163 -2.52 15.41 2.87
N VAL A 164 -2.85 14.54 1.95
CA VAL A 164 -4.21 14.41 1.40
C VAL A 164 -5.11 13.53 2.29
N ILE A 165 -4.62 12.40 2.79
CA ILE A 165 -5.45 11.47 3.58
C ILE A 165 -6.02 12.12 4.85
N PRO A 166 -5.26 12.89 5.65
CA PRO A 166 -5.82 13.60 6.80
C PRO A 166 -6.90 14.63 6.42
N GLU A 167 -6.77 15.28 5.26
CA GLU A 167 -7.78 16.22 4.75
C GLU A 167 -9.07 15.47 4.37
N ILE A 168 -8.95 14.35 3.65
CA ILE A 168 -10.08 13.48 3.33
C ILE A 168 -10.77 13.00 4.61
N GLY A 169 -10.00 12.53 5.59
CA GLY A 169 -10.53 12.08 6.88
C GLY A 169 -11.34 13.17 7.59
N ARG A 170 -10.81 14.41 7.65
CA ARG A 170 -11.55 15.56 8.22
C ARG A 170 -12.87 15.83 7.48
N LEU A 171 -12.85 15.79 6.16
CA LEU A 171 -14.05 15.98 5.35
C LEU A 171 -15.07 14.87 5.61
N MET A 172 -14.66 13.61 5.58
CA MET A 172 -15.53 12.46 5.84
C MET A 172 -16.15 12.50 7.25
N HIS A 173 -15.35 12.87 8.25
CA HIS A 173 -15.84 12.99 9.63
C HIS A 173 -16.95 14.03 9.78
N ARG A 174 -16.89 15.13 9.02
CA ARG A 174 -17.90 16.21 9.04
C ARG A 174 -19.11 15.92 8.14
N MET A 175 -19.02 14.93 7.24
CA MET A 175 -20.11 14.61 6.33
C MET A 175 -21.29 13.96 7.03
N PRO A 176 -22.53 14.29 6.65
CA PRO A 176 -23.70 13.51 6.98
C PRO A 176 -23.53 12.05 6.54
N GLU A 177 -24.07 11.12 7.34
CA GLU A 177 -23.91 9.68 7.07
C GLU A 177 -24.39 9.28 5.68
N GLU A 178 -25.50 9.85 5.22
CA GLU A 178 -26.06 9.62 3.89
C GLU A 178 -25.14 10.04 2.73
N MET A 179 -24.18 10.94 2.97
CA MET A 179 -23.21 11.39 1.96
C MET A 179 -21.92 10.57 1.95
N ARG A 180 -21.63 9.78 3.00
CA ARG A 180 -20.40 9.01 3.14
C ARG A 180 -20.24 7.97 2.03
N GLN A 181 -21.32 7.32 1.63
CA GLN A 181 -21.25 6.36 0.53
C GLN A 181 -20.85 7.04 -0.80
N ALA A 182 -21.35 8.21 -1.09
CA ALA A 182 -20.94 8.98 -2.27
C ALA A 182 -19.46 9.40 -2.18
N ALA A 183 -18.98 9.77 -0.99
CA ALA A 183 -17.57 10.07 -0.76
C ALA A 183 -16.68 8.83 -0.99
N VAL A 184 -17.07 7.65 -0.50
CA VAL A 184 -16.35 6.39 -0.73
C VAL A 184 -16.19 6.10 -2.22
N PHE A 185 -17.26 6.24 -3.02
CA PHE A 185 -17.16 6.04 -4.48
C PHE A 185 -16.20 7.04 -5.13
N LYS A 186 -16.21 8.31 -4.71
CA LYS A 186 -15.28 9.31 -5.23
C LYS A 186 -13.82 8.99 -4.85
N ILE A 187 -13.57 8.55 -3.63
CA ILE A 187 -12.24 8.13 -3.19
C ILE A 187 -11.76 6.94 -4.02
N LEU A 188 -12.58 5.90 -4.19
CA LEU A 188 -12.25 4.75 -5.02
C LEU A 188 -11.94 5.16 -6.46
N PHE A 189 -12.78 6.01 -7.04
CA PHE A 189 -12.58 6.48 -8.41
C PHE A 189 -11.25 7.21 -8.58
N TYR A 190 -10.99 8.25 -7.80
CA TYR A 190 -9.79 9.08 -7.97
C TYR A 190 -8.51 8.45 -7.43
N HIS A 191 -8.58 7.61 -6.40
CA HIS A 191 -7.38 7.00 -5.82
C HIS A 191 -7.02 5.66 -6.46
N TYR A 192 -7.98 4.98 -7.13
CA TYR A 192 -7.71 3.62 -7.62
C TYR A 192 -8.05 3.39 -9.08
N TYR A 193 -9.13 3.99 -9.61
CA TYR A 193 -9.64 3.65 -10.94
C TYR A 193 -9.24 4.66 -12.03
N HIS A 194 -8.98 5.89 -11.68
CA HIS A 194 -8.73 6.96 -12.65
C HIS A 194 -7.25 7.11 -13.00
N PHE A 195 -6.64 6.06 -13.57
CA PHE A 195 -5.24 6.05 -13.99
C PHE A 195 -5.06 5.45 -15.39
N GLU A 196 -4.34 6.17 -16.24
CA GLU A 196 -3.86 5.70 -17.53
C GLU A 196 -2.48 5.07 -17.39
N LEU A 197 -2.33 3.79 -17.76
CA LEU A 197 -1.08 3.04 -17.57
C LEU A 197 0.08 3.52 -18.45
N ASP A 198 -0.21 4.27 -19.52
CA ASP A 198 0.79 4.80 -20.43
C ASP A 198 1.27 6.22 -20.07
N GLN A 199 0.69 6.82 -19.06
CA GLN A 199 1.08 8.12 -18.50
C GLN A 199 1.84 7.97 -17.18
N PRO A 200 2.73 8.88 -16.79
CA PRO A 200 3.39 8.87 -15.49
C PRO A 200 2.38 8.91 -14.33
N PHE A 201 2.62 8.13 -13.27
CA PHE A 201 1.68 8.02 -12.15
C PHE A 201 1.53 9.31 -11.33
N LEU A 202 2.64 9.91 -10.89
CA LEU A 202 2.60 11.03 -9.93
C LEU A 202 1.83 12.26 -10.41
N PRO A 203 1.96 12.71 -11.68
CA PRO A 203 1.14 13.83 -12.17
C PRO A 203 -0.36 13.51 -12.17
N GLN A 204 -0.75 12.29 -12.52
CA GLN A 204 -2.14 11.85 -12.46
C GLN A 204 -2.65 11.83 -11.02
N TYR A 205 -1.86 11.29 -10.09
CA TYR A 205 -2.23 11.22 -8.68
C TYR A 205 -2.41 12.62 -8.07
N ASP A 206 -1.54 13.57 -8.39
CA ASP A 206 -1.69 14.98 -7.95
C ASP A 206 -2.97 15.60 -8.50
N GLN A 207 -3.26 15.42 -9.79
CA GLN A 207 -4.49 15.92 -10.41
C GLN A 207 -5.74 15.26 -9.81
N ASN A 208 -5.70 13.95 -9.60
CA ASN A 208 -6.79 13.19 -8.99
C ASN A 208 -7.08 13.67 -7.56
N ASN A 209 -6.04 13.93 -6.76
CA ASN A 209 -6.18 14.46 -5.41
C ASN A 209 -6.87 15.83 -5.39
N ARG A 210 -6.51 16.74 -6.29
CA ARG A 210 -7.17 18.04 -6.41
C ARG A 210 -8.63 17.90 -6.76
N SER A 211 -8.94 17.04 -7.73
CA SER A 211 -10.32 16.79 -8.16
C SER A 211 -11.13 16.16 -7.03
N LEU A 212 -10.57 15.14 -6.37
CA LEU A 212 -11.21 14.46 -5.25
C LEU A 212 -11.54 15.44 -4.11
N LEU A 213 -10.58 16.24 -3.65
CA LEU A 213 -10.82 17.20 -2.57
C LEU A 213 -11.90 18.21 -2.93
N ASN A 214 -11.93 18.70 -4.18
CA ASN A 214 -12.98 19.59 -4.65
C ASN A 214 -14.36 18.93 -4.62
N GLU A 215 -14.45 17.66 -5.02
CA GLU A 215 -15.71 16.91 -4.98
C GLU A 215 -16.16 16.60 -3.54
N LEU A 216 -15.24 16.24 -2.66
CA LEU A 216 -15.58 15.96 -1.26
C LEU A 216 -16.02 17.21 -0.49
N ARG A 217 -15.44 18.38 -0.79
CA ARG A 217 -15.87 19.65 -0.18
C ARG A 217 -17.30 20.03 -0.54
N LYS A 218 -17.81 19.60 -1.71
CA LYS A 218 -19.22 19.81 -2.09
C LYS A 218 -20.18 18.94 -1.28
N LEU A 219 -19.71 17.80 -0.75
CA LEU A 219 -20.51 16.87 0.06
C LEU A 219 -20.46 17.22 1.56
N ALA A 220 -19.43 17.91 2.01
CA ALA A 220 -19.29 18.33 3.40
C ALA A 220 -20.04 19.68 3.60
N PRO A 221 -20.70 19.91 4.76
CA PRO A 221 -21.31 21.21 5.07
C PRO A 221 -20.25 22.30 5.09
N SER A 222 -20.64 23.51 4.67
CA SER A 222 -19.80 24.72 4.80
C SER A 222 -19.48 24.99 6.27
N GLU A 223 -18.31 25.53 6.55
CA GLU A 223 -17.90 25.97 7.89
C GLU A 223 -18.77 27.13 8.35
#